data_2fa1535340e22afb270d8e672fb4b093
#
_entry.id   2fa1535340e22afb270d8e672fb4b093
#
_cell.length_a   1.000
_cell.length_b   1.000
_cell.length_c   1.000
_cell.angle_alpha   90.00
_cell.angle_beta   90.00
_cell.angle_gamma   90.00
#
_symmetry.space_group_name_H-M   'P 1'
#
loop_
_entity.id
_entity.type
_entity.pdbx_description
1 polymer ?
#
loop_
_entity_poly.entity_id
_entity_poly.type
_entity_poly.pdbx_seq_one_letter_code
_entity_poly.pdbx_strand_id
1 'polypeptide(L)'
;MDVKYHRYLLSLLNQESHKKRVRLILGARQTGKTTLFSLLKDKNDILIDLQDRSERLRFLQDPSLLTRTVLAIKTPNPNIFIDEIQKVPELLDEIQFIVDKNPGKFTFTLTGSSSRRLKSSSSNLLPGRARIYFISPILLAEQKKYLNNKHLILPLDEYPDENASLFPDKEIEDMLVFGTLPGLWGNMFKEDLESYVMLYLEEEIQKEALVRNISNFSRFLKLAAVESGKFINLSKISQETGIAVSTIKEFYKLLEDTFIGFSIFPFAKSNRIRLLKSPKFYFFDVGVRNVVAGLPLDKGILSTEGGHLFEHFIASELYWRCKYLGRNYNLYYFRSVSGLEVNFVIETPNEIIPVEIKYTTNISPNDANKIEKFINLFSSAKRGFVIANIKREEQLSKNVLAVGWHQI
;
A
#
# COMPACT_ATOMS: atom_id res chain seq x y z
N MET A 1 25.64 9.69 9.85
CA MET A 1 25.13 8.39 9.38
C MET A 1 23.62 8.49 9.37
N ASP A 2 23.02 8.30 8.22
CA ASP A 2 21.56 8.31 8.13
C ASP A 2 21.00 7.13 8.91
N VAL A 3 20.09 7.41 9.84
CA VAL A 3 19.43 6.38 10.64
C VAL A 3 18.55 5.53 9.72
N LYS A 4 18.81 4.23 9.69
CA LYS A 4 18.00 3.28 8.90
C LYS A 4 16.91 2.72 9.79
N TYR A 5 15.69 3.12 9.53
CA TYR A 5 14.53 2.68 10.29
C TYR A 5 14.06 1.28 9.86
N HIS A 6 13.66 0.49 10.83
CA HIS A 6 13.09 -0.83 10.60
C HIS A 6 11.73 -0.72 9.87
N ARG A 7 11.49 -1.66 8.95
CA ARG A 7 10.22 -1.82 8.25
C ARG A 7 9.65 -3.20 8.57
N TYR A 8 8.34 -3.28 8.80
CA TYR A 8 7.68 -4.57 9.07
C TYR A 8 7.96 -5.62 7.99
N LEU A 9 8.01 -5.19 6.73
CA LEU A 9 8.36 -6.06 5.61
C LEU A 9 9.73 -6.73 5.78
N LEU A 10 10.70 -6.10 6.46
CA LEU A 10 12.02 -6.69 6.72
C LEU A 10 11.90 -7.96 7.56
N SER A 11 11.07 -7.94 8.61
CA SER A 11 10.81 -9.12 9.45
C SER A 11 10.24 -10.27 8.63
N LEU A 12 9.26 -9.99 7.73
CA LEU A 12 8.70 -11.01 6.84
C LEU A 12 9.74 -11.60 5.88
N LEU A 13 10.61 -10.77 5.32
CA LEU A 13 11.63 -11.21 4.36
C LEU A 13 12.73 -12.05 5.02
N ASN A 14 12.98 -11.88 6.31
CA ASN A 14 13.99 -12.62 7.06
C ASN A 14 13.51 -14.02 7.52
N GLN A 15 12.22 -14.33 7.42
CA GLN A 15 11.72 -15.68 7.72
C GLN A 15 12.34 -16.73 6.80
N GLU A 16 12.70 -17.91 7.37
CA GLU A 16 13.30 -19.02 6.64
C GLU A 16 12.51 -19.46 5.40
N SER A 17 11.17 -19.47 5.51
CA SER A 17 10.28 -19.82 4.39
C SER A 17 10.39 -18.88 3.18
N HIS A 18 10.99 -17.70 3.38
CA HIS A 18 11.11 -16.63 2.37
C HIS A 18 12.52 -16.52 1.79
N LYS A 19 13.53 -17.15 2.39
CA LYS A 19 14.95 -16.99 2.00
C LYS A 19 15.35 -17.63 0.68
N LYS A 20 14.61 -18.62 0.18
CA LYS A 20 15.03 -19.45 -0.99
C LYS A 20 14.22 -19.19 -2.26
N ARG A 21 13.62 -18.02 -2.46
CA ARG A 21 12.80 -17.71 -3.63
C ARG A 21 13.19 -16.36 -4.24
N VAL A 22 12.82 -16.18 -5.49
CA VAL A 22 12.84 -14.85 -6.08
C VAL A 22 11.82 -13.98 -5.33
N ARG A 23 12.26 -12.85 -4.79
CA ARG A 23 11.44 -11.88 -4.06
C ARG A 23 11.24 -10.66 -4.94
N LEU A 24 10.01 -10.32 -5.25
CA LEU A 24 9.64 -9.12 -5.99
C LEU A 24 8.94 -8.14 -5.05
N ILE A 25 9.59 -7.05 -4.70
CA ILE A 25 9.12 -6.01 -3.78
C ILE A 25 8.58 -4.84 -4.59
N LEU A 26 7.28 -4.65 -4.55
CA LEU A 26 6.56 -3.62 -5.30
C LEU A 26 6.01 -2.55 -4.36
N GLY A 27 5.92 -1.31 -4.84
CA GLY A 27 5.31 -0.21 -4.09
C GLY A 27 5.57 1.14 -4.73
N ALA A 28 4.82 2.15 -4.30
CA ALA A 28 4.98 3.51 -4.77
C ALA A 28 6.42 4.02 -4.59
N ARG A 29 6.79 5.09 -5.28
CA ARG A 29 8.07 5.76 -5.01
C ARG A 29 8.10 6.34 -3.60
N GLN A 30 9.32 6.54 -3.07
CA GLN A 30 9.58 7.04 -1.72
C GLN A 30 8.99 6.22 -0.55
N THR A 31 8.51 5.00 -0.82
CA THR A 31 8.12 4.05 0.25
C THR A 31 9.30 3.33 0.88
N GLY A 32 10.54 3.59 0.42
CA GLY A 32 11.77 3.06 1.03
C GLY A 32 12.27 1.74 0.44
N LYS A 33 11.95 1.39 -0.82
CA LYS A 33 12.42 0.15 -1.50
C LYS A 33 13.94 0.03 -1.52
N THR A 34 14.65 1.06 -1.98
CA THR A 34 16.12 1.07 -2.05
C THR A 34 16.77 1.05 -0.66
N THR A 35 16.14 1.73 0.32
CA THR A 35 16.59 1.67 1.73
C THR A 35 16.44 0.27 2.29
N LEU A 36 15.34 -0.43 1.98
CA LEU A 36 15.12 -1.82 2.38
C LEU A 36 16.23 -2.75 1.84
N PHE A 37 16.69 -2.54 0.60
CA PHE A 37 17.84 -3.27 0.06
C PHE A 37 19.09 -3.08 0.91
N SER A 38 19.36 -1.85 1.33
CA SER A 38 20.54 -1.55 2.16
C SER A 38 20.47 -2.17 3.56
N LEU A 39 19.28 -2.57 4.03
CA LEU A 39 19.07 -3.30 5.29
C LEU A 39 19.18 -4.82 5.11
N LEU A 40 18.84 -5.32 3.92
CA LEU A 40 18.87 -6.75 3.59
C LEU A 40 20.22 -7.21 3.05
N LYS A 41 21.03 -6.28 2.47
CA LYS A 41 22.24 -6.59 1.73
C LYS A 41 23.43 -6.86 2.66
N ASP A 42 24.08 -7.98 2.47
CA ASP A 42 25.37 -8.31 3.07
C ASP A 42 26.55 -7.89 2.19
N LYS A 43 27.78 -7.95 2.75
CA LYS A 43 29.01 -7.53 2.05
C LYS A 43 29.31 -8.31 0.76
N ASN A 44 28.83 -9.54 0.69
CA ASN A 44 29.07 -10.45 -0.43
C ASN A 44 27.95 -10.44 -1.48
N ASP A 45 26.92 -9.66 -1.27
CA ASP A 45 25.77 -9.56 -2.16
C ASP A 45 26.02 -8.58 -3.30
N ILE A 46 25.39 -8.82 -4.43
CA ILE A 46 25.52 -8.01 -5.62
C ILE A 46 24.29 -7.10 -5.75
N LEU A 47 24.55 -5.82 -6.04
CA LEU A 47 23.51 -4.84 -6.39
C LEU A 47 23.66 -4.44 -7.85
N ILE A 48 22.59 -4.58 -8.59
CA ILE A 48 22.41 -4.06 -9.95
C ILE A 48 21.38 -2.94 -9.86
N ASP A 49 21.82 -1.69 -10.06
CA ASP A 49 20.98 -0.51 -10.01
C ASP A 49 20.59 -0.08 -11.43
N LEU A 50 19.37 -0.42 -11.84
CA LEU A 50 18.86 -0.03 -13.16
C LEU A 50 18.39 1.44 -13.21
N GLN A 51 18.51 2.22 -12.12
CA GLN A 51 18.40 3.67 -12.16
C GLN A 51 19.63 4.28 -12.82
N ASP A 52 20.82 3.70 -12.61
CA ASP A 52 22.01 4.07 -13.35
C ASP A 52 21.79 3.83 -14.85
N ARG A 53 22.00 4.90 -15.63
CA ARG A 53 21.78 4.86 -17.08
C ARG A 53 22.77 3.92 -17.79
N SER A 54 24.01 3.89 -17.35
CA SER A 54 25.07 3.09 -18.00
C SER A 54 24.84 1.61 -17.77
N GLU A 55 24.51 1.23 -16.54
CA GLU A 55 24.17 -0.12 -16.14
C GLU A 55 22.93 -0.61 -16.88
N ARG A 56 21.87 0.21 -16.88
CA ARG A 56 20.62 -0.09 -17.59
C ARG A 56 20.84 -0.30 -19.10
N LEU A 57 21.61 0.56 -19.77
CA LEU A 57 21.87 0.42 -21.20
C LEU A 57 22.62 -0.89 -21.53
N ARG A 58 23.56 -1.34 -20.70
CA ARG A 58 24.26 -2.61 -20.87
C ARG A 58 23.28 -3.79 -20.87
N PHE A 59 22.34 -3.82 -19.93
CA PHE A 59 21.35 -4.89 -19.83
C PHE A 59 20.24 -4.79 -20.89
N LEU A 60 19.89 -3.58 -21.36
CA LEU A 60 18.96 -3.40 -22.47
C LEU A 60 19.57 -3.91 -23.80
N GLN A 61 20.88 -3.71 -24.01
CA GLN A 61 21.57 -4.19 -25.21
C GLN A 61 21.80 -5.70 -25.17
N ASP A 62 22.06 -6.25 -23.99
CA ASP A 62 22.37 -7.66 -23.82
C ASP A 62 21.84 -8.18 -22.47
N PRO A 63 20.57 -8.61 -22.40
CA PRO A 63 20.00 -9.19 -21.17
C PRO A 63 20.77 -10.41 -20.66
N SER A 64 21.38 -11.22 -21.57
CA SER A 64 22.15 -12.42 -21.20
C SER A 64 23.43 -12.12 -20.40
N LEU A 65 23.84 -10.84 -20.34
CA LEU A 65 24.89 -10.37 -19.46
C LEU A 65 24.59 -10.70 -18.00
N LEU A 66 23.30 -10.68 -17.57
CA LEU A 66 22.91 -11.07 -16.23
C LEU A 66 23.33 -12.51 -15.92
N THR A 67 22.99 -13.43 -16.81
CA THR A 67 23.36 -14.84 -16.65
C THR A 67 24.88 -15.01 -16.54
N ARG A 68 25.66 -14.38 -17.42
CA ARG A 68 27.12 -14.46 -17.36
C ARG A 68 27.70 -13.85 -16.07
N THR A 69 27.15 -12.74 -15.63
CA THR A 69 27.57 -12.07 -14.38
C THR A 69 27.28 -12.95 -13.17
N VAL A 70 26.07 -13.47 -13.06
CA VAL A 70 25.64 -14.27 -11.91
C VAL A 70 26.39 -15.61 -11.85
N LEU A 71 26.58 -16.28 -12.98
CA LEU A 71 27.31 -17.57 -13.01
C LEU A 71 28.81 -17.42 -12.72
N ALA A 72 29.40 -16.23 -12.89
CA ALA A 72 30.79 -15.95 -12.52
C ALA A 72 31.02 -15.77 -11.01
N ILE A 73 29.93 -15.64 -10.21
CA ILE A 73 30.02 -15.44 -8.75
C ILE A 73 30.53 -16.73 -8.09
N LYS A 74 31.61 -16.61 -7.31
CA LYS A 74 32.19 -17.72 -6.56
C LYS A 74 31.68 -17.84 -5.12
N THR A 75 31.04 -16.79 -4.61
CA THR A 75 30.51 -16.77 -3.25
C THR A 75 29.37 -17.80 -3.09
N PRO A 76 29.32 -18.57 -2.02
CA PRO A 76 28.22 -19.52 -1.80
C PRO A 76 26.94 -18.76 -1.48
N ASN A 77 25.82 -19.16 -2.12
CA ASN A 77 24.46 -18.64 -1.90
C ASN A 77 24.34 -17.11 -1.94
N PRO A 78 24.87 -16.43 -2.98
CA PRO A 78 24.80 -14.97 -3.06
C PRO A 78 23.35 -14.53 -3.25
N ASN A 79 23.01 -13.36 -2.69
CA ASN A 79 21.77 -12.69 -2.98
C ASN A 79 22.04 -11.60 -4.03
N ILE A 80 21.26 -11.61 -5.10
CA ILE A 80 21.37 -10.67 -6.21
C ILE A 80 20.22 -9.67 -6.06
N PHE A 81 20.53 -8.42 -5.79
CA PHE A 81 19.60 -7.33 -5.71
C PHE A 81 19.52 -6.60 -7.04
N ILE A 82 18.30 -6.43 -7.58
CA ILE A 82 18.08 -5.67 -8.81
C ILE A 82 17.04 -4.58 -8.52
N ASP A 83 17.46 -3.32 -8.56
CA ASP A 83 16.58 -2.18 -8.30
C ASP A 83 15.91 -1.69 -9.58
N GLU A 84 14.59 -1.38 -9.50
CA GLU A 84 13.75 -0.90 -10.60
C GLU A 84 13.70 -1.85 -11.82
N ILE A 85 13.47 -3.15 -11.58
CA ILE A 85 13.45 -4.22 -12.60
C ILE A 85 12.52 -3.90 -13.80
N GLN A 86 11.45 -3.10 -13.62
CA GLN A 86 10.57 -2.72 -14.72
C GLN A 86 11.25 -1.85 -15.79
N LYS A 87 12.45 -1.35 -15.55
CA LYS A 87 13.23 -0.63 -16.57
C LYS A 87 13.89 -1.53 -17.60
N VAL A 88 14.11 -2.81 -17.25
CA VAL A 88 14.63 -3.87 -18.13
C VAL A 88 13.88 -5.18 -17.82
N PRO A 89 12.61 -5.30 -18.21
CA PRO A 89 11.76 -6.44 -17.84
C PRO A 89 12.25 -7.77 -18.41
N GLU A 90 13.02 -7.73 -19.49
CA GLU A 90 13.64 -8.91 -20.16
C GLU A 90 14.56 -9.68 -19.20
N LEU A 91 15.08 -9.04 -18.15
CA LEU A 91 15.87 -9.71 -17.13
C LEU A 91 15.07 -10.76 -16.34
N LEU A 92 13.74 -10.69 -16.33
CA LEU A 92 12.92 -11.72 -15.67
C LEU A 92 13.08 -13.10 -16.35
N ASP A 93 13.23 -13.15 -17.66
CA ASP A 93 13.45 -14.40 -18.39
C ASP A 93 14.85 -14.96 -18.06
N GLU A 94 15.86 -14.12 -17.96
CA GLU A 94 17.20 -14.52 -17.53
C GLU A 94 17.22 -15.03 -16.09
N ILE A 95 16.51 -14.36 -15.17
CA ILE A 95 16.36 -14.79 -13.77
C ILE A 95 15.69 -16.17 -13.73
N GLN A 96 14.63 -16.37 -14.51
CA GLN A 96 13.95 -17.66 -14.60
C GLN A 96 14.91 -18.75 -15.05
N PHE A 97 15.67 -18.51 -16.13
CA PHE A 97 16.66 -19.45 -16.64
C PHE A 97 17.71 -19.80 -15.57
N ILE A 98 18.27 -18.79 -14.88
CA ILE A 98 19.28 -19.00 -13.83
C ILE A 98 18.72 -19.87 -12.68
N VAL A 99 17.53 -19.54 -12.20
CA VAL A 99 16.89 -20.24 -11.07
C VAL A 99 16.55 -21.69 -11.42
N ASP A 100 16.06 -21.94 -12.66
CA ASP A 100 15.70 -23.27 -13.13
C ASP A 100 16.92 -24.16 -13.33
N LYS A 101 18.01 -23.61 -13.82
CA LYS A 101 19.27 -24.36 -14.06
C LYS A 101 20.10 -24.57 -12.79
N ASN A 102 19.91 -23.73 -11.76
CA ASN A 102 20.69 -23.74 -10.54
C ASN A 102 19.79 -23.67 -9.29
N PRO A 103 18.94 -24.69 -9.04
CA PRO A 103 17.95 -24.66 -7.97
C PRO A 103 18.62 -24.47 -6.58
N GLY A 104 18.19 -23.43 -5.89
CA GLY A 104 18.66 -23.13 -4.51
C GLY A 104 20.05 -22.50 -4.42
N LYS A 105 20.78 -22.27 -5.53
CA LYS A 105 22.12 -21.68 -5.51
C LYS A 105 22.10 -20.16 -5.42
N PHE A 106 21.11 -19.50 -5.99
CA PHE A 106 21.01 -18.05 -6.06
C PHE A 106 19.69 -17.57 -5.47
N THR A 107 19.73 -16.45 -4.75
CA THR A 107 18.53 -15.72 -4.30
C THR A 107 18.47 -14.40 -5.05
N PHE A 108 17.29 -14.05 -5.56
CA PHE A 108 17.07 -12.77 -6.21
C PHE A 108 16.09 -11.93 -5.38
N THR A 109 16.44 -10.67 -5.16
CA THR A 109 15.55 -9.69 -4.55
C THR A 109 15.42 -8.50 -5.52
N LEU A 110 14.23 -8.33 -6.05
CA LEU A 110 13.91 -7.37 -7.10
C LEU A 110 13.01 -6.27 -6.53
N THR A 111 13.18 -5.02 -6.97
CA THR A 111 12.20 -3.98 -6.67
C THR A 111 11.56 -3.43 -7.94
N GLY A 112 10.36 -2.83 -7.77
CA GLY A 112 9.70 -2.11 -8.84
C GLY A 112 8.69 -1.10 -8.32
N SER A 113 8.58 0.02 -9.02
CA SER A 113 7.57 1.07 -8.75
C SER A 113 6.33 0.95 -9.64
N SER A 114 6.31 -0.01 -10.57
CA SER A 114 5.18 -0.27 -11.46
C SER A 114 5.04 -1.76 -11.76
N SER A 115 3.84 -2.29 -11.59
CA SER A 115 3.51 -3.65 -12.02
C SER A 115 3.07 -3.71 -13.48
N ARG A 116 2.70 -2.58 -14.10
CA ARG A 116 2.16 -2.50 -15.47
C ARG A 116 3.18 -2.96 -16.50
N ARG A 117 4.39 -2.41 -16.48
CA ARG A 117 5.46 -2.80 -17.41
C ARG A 117 5.87 -4.25 -17.23
N LEU A 118 5.93 -4.71 -16.00
CA LEU A 118 6.24 -6.12 -15.71
C LEU A 118 5.19 -7.08 -16.27
N LYS A 119 3.90 -6.68 -16.29
CA LYS A 119 2.82 -7.49 -16.86
C LYS A 119 2.74 -7.40 -18.39
N SER A 120 3.17 -6.29 -18.99
CA SER A 120 3.05 -6.05 -20.43
C SER A 120 4.19 -6.60 -21.27
N SER A 121 5.39 -6.66 -20.71
CA SER A 121 6.62 -7.04 -21.44
C SER A 121 7.08 -8.47 -21.22
N SER A 122 6.70 -9.09 -20.11
CA SER A 122 6.93 -10.52 -19.89
C SER A 122 5.62 -11.20 -19.55
N SER A 123 5.24 -12.21 -20.29
CA SER A 123 4.08 -13.07 -20.00
C SER A 123 4.16 -13.75 -18.62
N ASN A 124 5.31 -13.69 -17.94
CA ASN A 124 5.60 -14.45 -16.75
C ASN A 124 6.29 -13.64 -15.66
N LEU A 125 5.52 -13.21 -14.64
CA LEU A 125 6.07 -12.78 -13.35
C LEU A 125 6.63 -13.99 -12.56
N LEU A 126 7.46 -14.82 -13.19
CA LEU A 126 8.09 -16.01 -12.58
C LEU A 126 7.09 -16.91 -11.83
N PRO A 127 6.05 -17.47 -12.49
CA PRO A 127 4.99 -18.23 -11.82
C PRO A 127 5.58 -19.43 -11.07
N GLY A 128 5.18 -19.58 -9.81
CA GLY A 128 5.69 -20.64 -8.94
C GLY A 128 7.10 -20.43 -8.38
N ARG A 129 7.87 -19.45 -8.87
CA ARG A 129 9.26 -19.17 -8.47
C ARG A 129 9.40 -17.90 -7.67
N ALA A 130 8.61 -16.87 -7.99
CA ALA A 130 8.64 -15.60 -7.27
C ALA A 130 7.53 -15.49 -6.23
N ARG A 131 7.85 -14.79 -5.16
CA ARG A 131 6.90 -14.26 -4.18
C ARG A 131 6.84 -12.74 -4.31
N ILE A 132 5.63 -12.22 -4.41
CA ILE A 132 5.39 -10.78 -4.52
C ILE A 132 5.13 -10.24 -3.13
N TYR A 133 5.83 -9.18 -2.80
CA TYR A 133 5.69 -8.40 -1.58
C TYR A 133 5.34 -6.97 -1.94
N PHE A 134 4.66 -6.29 -1.03
CA PHE A 134 4.36 -4.88 -1.20
C PHE A 134 4.98 -4.09 -0.05
N ILE A 135 5.52 -2.93 -0.35
CA ILE A 135 6.00 -2.01 0.67
C ILE A 135 5.05 -0.82 0.79
N SER A 136 4.53 -0.61 2.00
CA SER A 136 3.58 0.45 2.34
C SER A 136 4.27 1.79 2.64
N PRO A 137 3.55 2.90 2.75
CA PRO A 137 3.92 4.01 3.63
C PRO A 137 4.16 3.50 5.06
N ILE A 138 4.64 4.35 5.96
CA ILE A 138 4.93 3.96 7.36
C ILE A 138 3.62 3.57 8.05
N LEU A 139 3.59 2.38 8.65
CA LEU A 139 2.49 1.91 9.48
C LEU A 139 2.66 2.34 10.95
N LEU A 140 1.57 2.36 11.69
CA LEU A 140 1.60 2.63 13.13
C LEU A 140 2.54 1.66 13.88
N ALA A 141 2.53 0.38 13.50
CA ALA A 141 3.40 -0.63 14.09
C ALA A 141 4.91 -0.41 13.84
N GLU A 142 5.29 0.50 12.94
CA GLU A 142 6.69 0.87 12.65
C GLU A 142 7.16 2.11 13.43
N GLN A 143 6.28 2.69 14.28
CA GLN A 143 6.57 3.86 15.13
C GLN A 143 6.78 3.44 16.60
N LYS A 144 7.73 4.10 17.29
CA LYS A 144 8.13 3.76 18.67
C LYS A 144 6.96 3.69 19.65
N LYS A 145 6.10 4.72 19.65
CA LYS A 145 4.99 4.85 20.59
C LYS A 145 3.97 3.73 20.46
N TYR A 146 3.77 3.25 19.24
CA TYR A 146 2.69 2.31 18.93
C TYR A 146 3.14 0.85 18.90
N LEU A 147 4.45 0.59 18.93
CA LEU A 147 4.98 -0.78 18.97
C LEU A 147 4.45 -1.59 20.16
N ASN A 148 4.40 -0.95 21.34
CA ASN A 148 3.98 -1.58 22.60
C ASN A 148 2.47 -1.49 22.85
N ASN A 149 1.71 -0.91 21.93
CA ASN A 149 0.27 -0.85 22.06
C ASN A 149 -0.35 -2.23 21.77
N LYS A 150 -1.39 -2.54 22.51
CA LYS A 150 -2.20 -3.72 22.24
C LYS A 150 -2.96 -3.51 20.93
N HIS A 151 -2.52 -4.17 19.87
CA HIS A 151 -3.25 -4.18 18.61
C HIS A 151 -4.45 -5.11 18.71
N LEU A 152 -5.66 -4.58 18.56
CA LEU A 152 -6.90 -5.29 18.84
C LEU A 152 -7.60 -5.81 17.58
N ILE A 153 -7.34 -5.19 16.43
CA ILE A 153 -8.09 -5.45 15.20
C ILE A 153 -7.30 -6.36 14.25
N LEU A 154 -6.10 -5.96 13.86
CA LEU A 154 -5.21 -6.71 12.97
C LEU A 154 -3.79 -6.68 13.53
N PRO A 155 -3.50 -7.46 14.58
CA PRO A 155 -2.17 -7.52 15.14
C PRO A 155 -1.17 -8.01 14.10
N LEU A 156 -0.03 -7.36 14.01
CA LEU A 156 1.12 -7.80 13.25
C LEU A 156 2.04 -8.54 14.22
N ASP A 157 2.14 -9.87 14.09
CA ASP A 157 2.74 -10.77 15.09
C ASP A 157 4.28 -10.68 15.17
N GLU A 158 4.94 -10.02 14.22
CA GLU A 158 6.40 -9.93 14.20
C GLU A 158 6.85 -8.52 14.51
N TYR A 159 7.29 -8.35 15.73
CA TYR A 159 7.94 -7.13 16.16
C TYR A 159 9.43 -7.13 15.74
N PRO A 160 9.98 -5.97 15.43
CA PRO A 160 11.41 -5.85 15.19
C PRO A 160 12.22 -6.26 16.44
N ASP A 161 13.48 -6.64 16.22
CA ASP A 161 14.46 -6.81 17.28
C ASP A 161 14.42 -5.59 18.22
N GLU A 162 14.61 -5.80 19.53
CA GLU A 162 14.65 -4.73 20.55
C GLU A 162 15.65 -3.61 20.21
N ASN A 163 16.67 -3.93 19.43
CA ASN A 163 17.68 -2.98 18.94
C ASN A 163 17.29 -2.27 17.63
N ALA A 164 16.14 -2.56 17.05
CA ALA A 164 15.75 -1.95 15.79
C ALA A 164 15.41 -0.46 15.97
N SER A 165 15.95 0.38 15.10
CA SER A 165 15.56 1.78 15.03
C SER A 165 14.17 1.89 14.43
N LEU A 166 13.21 2.37 15.21
CA LEU A 166 11.85 2.64 14.77
C LEU A 166 11.68 4.10 14.38
N PHE A 167 10.68 4.38 13.55
CA PHE A 167 10.36 5.75 13.18
C PHE A 167 9.97 6.59 14.40
N PRO A 168 10.42 7.85 14.49
CA PRO A 168 9.95 8.78 15.51
C PRO A 168 8.43 8.93 15.45
N ASP A 169 7.81 9.13 16.61
CA ASP A 169 6.36 9.31 16.69
C ASP A 169 5.91 10.60 16.03
N LYS A 170 4.72 10.57 15.47
CA LYS A 170 4.01 11.73 14.93
C LYS A 170 2.60 11.81 15.55
N GLU A 171 2.12 13.03 15.72
CA GLU A 171 0.73 13.22 16.11
C GLU A 171 -0.21 12.89 14.95
N ILE A 172 -1.43 12.45 15.27
CA ILE A 172 -2.40 12.03 14.24
C ILE A 172 -2.69 13.17 13.27
N GLU A 173 -2.78 14.39 13.77
CA GLU A 173 -3.05 15.58 12.97
C GLU A 173 -1.98 15.79 11.88
N ASP A 174 -0.71 15.58 12.22
CA ASP A 174 0.39 15.69 11.26
C ASP A 174 0.33 14.57 10.19
N MET A 175 0.00 13.34 10.61
CA MET A 175 -0.17 12.23 9.68
C MET A 175 -1.39 12.43 8.75
N LEU A 176 -2.47 13.03 9.24
CA LEU A 176 -3.65 13.33 8.42
C LEU A 176 -3.39 14.45 7.40
N VAL A 177 -2.51 15.40 7.72
CA VAL A 177 -2.16 16.50 6.82
C VAL A 177 -1.08 16.10 5.83
N PHE A 178 0.05 15.55 6.31
CA PHE A 178 1.26 15.33 5.53
C PHE A 178 1.46 13.88 5.06
N GLY A 179 0.63 12.94 5.53
CA GLY A 179 0.77 11.52 5.21
C GLY A 179 1.88 10.81 5.99
N THR A 180 2.26 9.63 5.51
CA THR A 180 3.20 8.74 6.18
C THR A 180 4.32 8.23 5.27
N LEU A 181 4.72 9.01 4.26
CA LEU A 181 5.83 8.64 3.38
C LEU A 181 7.18 8.67 4.10
N PRO A 182 7.97 7.58 4.08
CA PRO A 182 9.27 7.54 4.75
C PRO A 182 10.25 8.63 4.30
N GLY A 183 10.26 8.94 3.01
CA GLY A 183 11.16 9.97 2.46
C GLY A 183 10.87 11.38 2.95
N LEU A 184 9.68 11.62 3.52
CA LEU A 184 9.23 12.92 4.02
C LEU A 184 9.04 12.91 5.55
N TRP A 185 9.31 11.79 6.23
CA TRP A 185 9.00 11.62 7.65
C TRP A 185 9.83 12.51 8.58
N GLY A 186 11.08 12.75 8.26
CA GLY A 186 11.97 13.57 9.10
C GLY A 186 11.58 15.03 9.15
N ASN A 187 11.31 15.61 7.98
CA ASN A 187 10.95 17.01 7.80
C ASN A 187 9.65 17.06 7.00
N MET A 188 8.53 17.29 7.67
CA MET A 188 7.21 17.41 7.02
C MET A 188 7.05 18.82 6.42
N PHE A 189 7.93 19.16 5.46
CA PHE A 189 7.79 20.41 4.73
C PHE A 189 6.76 20.25 3.62
N LYS A 190 5.87 21.24 3.55
CA LYS A 190 4.85 21.33 2.51
C LYS A 190 5.47 21.28 1.12
N GLU A 191 6.54 22.01 0.92
CA GLU A 191 7.25 22.15 -0.34
C GLU A 191 7.84 20.82 -0.84
N ASP A 192 8.31 19.98 0.07
CA ASP A 192 8.85 18.65 -0.26
C ASP A 192 7.75 17.71 -0.75
N LEU A 193 6.58 17.73 -0.10
CA LEU A 193 5.44 16.93 -0.50
C LEU A 193 4.82 17.43 -1.83
N GLU A 194 4.71 18.75 -2.01
CA GLU A 194 4.26 19.34 -3.28
C GLU A 194 5.23 19.01 -4.42
N SER A 195 6.54 19.12 -4.19
CA SER A 195 7.58 18.75 -5.16
C SER A 195 7.51 17.26 -5.51
N TYR A 196 7.33 16.40 -4.52
CA TYR A 196 7.14 14.97 -4.76
C TYR A 196 5.95 14.70 -5.68
N VAL A 197 4.80 15.32 -5.41
CA VAL A 197 3.58 15.14 -6.21
C VAL A 197 3.79 15.65 -7.64
N MET A 198 4.32 16.86 -7.80
CA MET A 198 4.54 17.47 -9.12
C MET A 198 5.52 16.65 -9.98
N LEU A 199 6.69 16.32 -9.41
CA LEU A 199 7.74 15.64 -10.16
C LEU A 199 7.43 14.16 -10.41
N TYR A 200 6.77 13.52 -9.45
CA TYR A 200 6.54 12.08 -9.52
C TYR A 200 5.23 11.71 -10.19
N LEU A 201 4.12 12.28 -9.77
CA LEU A 201 2.82 11.89 -10.32
C LEU A 201 2.65 12.36 -11.76
N GLU A 202 3.11 13.55 -12.10
CA GLU A 202 2.96 14.06 -13.45
C GLU A 202 3.96 13.44 -14.43
N GLU A 203 5.25 13.39 -14.09
CA GLU A 203 6.25 12.88 -15.02
C GLU A 203 6.25 11.35 -15.16
N GLU A 204 6.15 10.62 -14.06
CA GLU A 204 6.28 9.16 -14.11
C GLU A 204 5.02 8.48 -14.59
N ILE A 205 3.86 8.94 -14.14
CA ILE A 205 2.61 8.39 -14.66
C ILE A 205 2.47 8.68 -16.15
N GLN A 206 2.92 9.85 -16.60
CA GLN A 206 2.97 10.17 -18.02
C GLN A 206 3.92 9.23 -18.79
N LYS A 207 5.10 8.96 -18.24
CA LYS A 207 6.08 8.03 -18.84
C LYS A 207 5.61 6.57 -18.82
N GLU A 208 4.93 6.16 -17.74
CA GLU A 208 4.41 4.79 -17.58
C GLU A 208 3.15 4.53 -18.41
N ALA A 209 2.33 5.56 -18.58
CA ALA A 209 0.97 5.39 -19.07
C ALA A 209 0.83 5.45 -20.59
N LEU A 210 1.83 5.94 -21.34
CA LEU A 210 1.60 6.32 -22.74
C LEU A 210 0.32 7.18 -22.88
N VAL A 211 0.04 8.03 -21.85
CA VAL A 211 -1.15 8.87 -21.83
C VAL A 211 -1.03 9.89 -22.95
N ARG A 212 -1.79 9.68 -24.02
CA ARG A 212 -1.81 10.57 -25.20
C ARG A 212 -2.32 11.97 -24.85
N ASN A 213 -3.14 12.10 -23.80
CA ASN A 213 -3.73 13.36 -23.38
C ASN A 213 -3.45 13.64 -21.89
N ILE A 214 -2.35 14.32 -21.63
CA ILE A 214 -1.86 14.70 -20.30
C ILE A 214 -2.88 15.56 -19.55
N SER A 215 -3.52 16.52 -20.25
CA SER A 215 -4.52 17.41 -19.66
C SER A 215 -5.73 16.66 -19.10
N ASN A 216 -6.23 15.66 -19.84
CA ASN A 216 -7.32 14.81 -19.37
C ASN A 216 -6.90 13.99 -18.15
N PHE A 217 -5.68 13.48 -18.14
CA PHE A 217 -5.19 12.70 -17.01
C PHE A 217 -5.03 13.57 -15.75
N SER A 218 -4.44 14.77 -15.86
CA SER A 218 -4.28 15.69 -14.73
C SER A 218 -5.64 16.13 -14.16
N ARG A 219 -6.64 16.39 -15.03
CA ARG A 219 -8.01 16.69 -14.59
C ARG A 219 -8.65 15.51 -13.86
N PHE A 220 -8.53 14.30 -14.41
CA PHE A 220 -9.00 13.08 -13.78
C PHE A 220 -8.32 12.86 -12.43
N LEU A 221 -6.99 13.03 -12.34
CA LEU A 221 -6.21 12.78 -11.13
C LEU A 221 -6.67 13.67 -9.96
N LYS A 222 -6.90 14.98 -10.24
CA LYS A 222 -7.45 15.92 -9.25
C LYS A 222 -8.84 15.48 -8.77
N LEU A 223 -9.72 15.09 -9.69
CA LEU A 223 -11.06 14.64 -9.34
C LEU A 223 -11.02 13.33 -8.54
N ALA A 224 -10.17 12.37 -8.93
CA ALA A 224 -9.98 11.13 -8.20
C ALA A 224 -9.47 11.37 -6.77
N ALA A 225 -8.65 12.41 -6.53
CA ALA A 225 -8.20 12.78 -5.20
C ALA A 225 -9.31 13.42 -4.36
N VAL A 226 -10.13 14.29 -4.94
CA VAL A 226 -11.30 14.89 -4.27
C VAL A 226 -12.34 13.83 -3.93
N GLU A 227 -12.54 12.84 -4.80
CA GLU A 227 -13.49 11.73 -4.62
C GLU A 227 -12.89 10.52 -3.88
N SER A 228 -11.64 10.62 -3.41
CA SER A 228 -10.97 9.53 -2.66
C SER A 228 -11.78 9.15 -1.42
N GLY A 229 -12.02 7.83 -1.22
CA GLY A 229 -12.88 7.32 -0.15
C GLY A 229 -14.37 7.24 -0.49
N LYS A 230 -14.79 7.82 -1.61
CA LYS A 230 -16.17 7.72 -2.10
C LYS A 230 -16.34 6.59 -3.12
N PHE A 231 -17.59 6.21 -3.40
CA PHE A 231 -17.91 5.22 -4.43
C PHE A 231 -17.56 5.77 -5.81
N ILE A 232 -16.82 5.02 -6.60
CA ILE A 232 -16.50 5.40 -7.97
C ILE A 232 -17.78 5.45 -8.80
N ASN A 233 -18.10 6.63 -9.32
CA ASN A 233 -19.19 6.83 -10.29
C ASN A 233 -18.60 7.25 -11.64
N LEU A 234 -18.29 6.25 -12.47
CA LEU A 234 -17.64 6.47 -13.76
C LEU A 234 -18.44 7.35 -14.70
N SER A 235 -19.78 7.23 -14.70
CA SER A 235 -20.67 8.04 -15.55
C SER A 235 -20.66 9.50 -15.12
N LYS A 236 -20.71 9.77 -13.81
CA LYS A 236 -20.62 11.14 -13.28
C LYS A 236 -19.28 11.77 -13.62
N ILE A 237 -18.17 11.05 -13.37
CA ILE A 237 -16.83 11.52 -13.73
C ILE A 237 -16.72 11.82 -15.24
N SER A 238 -17.29 10.96 -16.08
CA SER A 238 -17.31 11.16 -17.54
C SER A 238 -18.06 12.42 -17.95
N GLN A 239 -19.23 12.68 -17.33
CA GLN A 239 -20.03 13.88 -17.58
C GLN A 239 -19.29 15.16 -17.16
N GLU A 240 -18.66 15.15 -15.99
CA GLU A 240 -17.95 16.33 -15.43
C GLU A 240 -16.65 16.63 -16.15
N THR A 241 -15.95 15.62 -16.66
CA THR A 241 -14.62 15.78 -17.27
C THR A 241 -14.62 15.77 -18.79
N GLY A 242 -15.69 15.26 -19.42
CA GLY A 242 -15.73 15.00 -20.87
C GLY A 242 -14.86 13.82 -21.31
N ILE A 243 -14.34 13.01 -20.36
CA ILE A 243 -13.48 11.86 -20.64
C ILE A 243 -14.35 10.61 -20.79
N ALA A 244 -14.09 9.79 -21.81
CA ALA A 244 -14.83 8.55 -22.02
C ALA A 244 -14.71 7.60 -20.81
N VAL A 245 -15.78 6.91 -20.45
CA VAL A 245 -15.84 5.95 -19.32
C VAL A 245 -14.76 4.88 -19.42
N SER A 246 -14.46 4.38 -20.61
CA SER A 246 -13.38 3.41 -20.83
C SER A 246 -12.00 3.95 -20.44
N THR A 247 -11.73 5.20 -20.79
CA THR A 247 -10.48 5.89 -20.46
C THR A 247 -10.36 6.13 -18.95
N ILE A 248 -11.46 6.51 -18.28
CA ILE A 248 -11.48 6.67 -16.82
C ILE A 248 -11.17 5.36 -16.12
N LYS A 249 -11.73 4.24 -16.59
CA LYS A 249 -11.40 2.90 -16.06
C LYS A 249 -9.91 2.59 -16.20
N GLU A 250 -9.33 2.87 -17.38
CA GLU A 250 -7.89 2.67 -17.60
C GLU A 250 -7.03 3.58 -16.71
N PHE A 251 -7.49 4.79 -16.42
CA PHE A 251 -6.78 5.70 -15.52
C PHE A 251 -6.81 5.19 -14.07
N TYR A 252 -7.94 4.73 -13.54
CA TYR A 252 -7.98 4.08 -12.22
C TYR A 252 -7.07 2.86 -12.16
N LYS A 253 -7.14 1.99 -13.18
CA LYS A 253 -6.26 0.82 -13.27
C LYS A 253 -4.78 1.22 -13.31
N LEU A 254 -4.44 2.32 -13.99
CA LEU A 254 -3.09 2.85 -14.01
C LEU A 254 -2.64 3.27 -12.60
N LEU A 255 -3.48 4.00 -11.84
CA LEU A 255 -3.16 4.39 -10.47
C LEU A 255 -2.93 3.15 -9.56
N GLU A 256 -3.70 2.08 -9.75
CA GLU A 256 -3.49 0.82 -9.02
C GLU A 256 -2.22 0.10 -9.45
N ASP A 257 -1.95 -0.01 -10.76
CA ASP A 257 -0.78 -0.69 -11.29
C ASP A 257 0.54 0.05 -10.98
N THR A 258 0.48 1.35 -10.68
CA THR A 258 1.60 2.19 -10.23
C THR A 258 1.63 2.40 -8.70
N PHE A 259 0.76 1.72 -7.97
CA PHE A 259 0.65 1.78 -6.50
C PHE A 259 0.31 3.16 -5.92
N ILE A 260 -0.27 4.05 -6.73
CA ILE A 260 -0.69 5.40 -6.30
C ILE A 260 -2.04 5.34 -5.57
N GLY A 261 -2.77 4.25 -5.75
CA GLY A 261 -3.99 4.01 -5.02
C GLY A 261 -4.41 2.56 -5.03
N PHE A 262 -5.49 2.29 -4.33
CA PHE A 262 -6.08 0.96 -4.21
C PHE A 262 -7.61 1.06 -4.11
N SER A 263 -8.28 0.02 -4.58
CA SER A 263 -9.74 -0.09 -4.47
C SER A 263 -10.16 -1.00 -3.34
N ILE A 264 -11.19 -0.57 -2.59
CA ILE A 264 -11.89 -1.38 -1.59
C ILE A 264 -13.25 -1.76 -2.17
N PHE A 265 -13.46 -3.06 -2.36
CA PHE A 265 -14.67 -3.62 -2.95
C PHE A 265 -15.77 -3.83 -1.89
N PRO A 266 -17.04 -3.99 -2.29
CA PRO A 266 -18.10 -4.26 -1.35
C PRO A 266 -17.99 -5.67 -0.75
N PHE A 267 -18.29 -5.81 0.53
CA PHE A 267 -18.51 -7.11 1.15
C PHE A 267 -19.84 -7.71 0.63
N ALA A 268 -19.78 -8.90 0.05
CA ALA A 268 -20.95 -9.62 -0.43
C ALA A 268 -20.70 -11.13 -0.37
N LYS A 269 -21.78 -11.91 -0.21
CA LYS A 269 -21.72 -13.39 -0.15
C LYS A 269 -21.18 -14.02 -1.44
N SER A 270 -21.27 -13.33 -2.58
CA SER A 270 -20.84 -13.83 -3.88
C SER A 270 -19.76 -12.92 -4.47
N ASN A 271 -18.67 -13.52 -4.94
CA ASN A 271 -17.61 -12.81 -5.67
C ASN A 271 -18.13 -12.06 -6.90
N ARG A 272 -19.14 -12.62 -7.60
CA ARG A 272 -19.79 -11.95 -8.74
C ARG A 272 -20.41 -10.61 -8.33
N ILE A 273 -21.13 -10.58 -7.19
CA ILE A 273 -21.75 -9.34 -6.69
C ILE A 273 -20.67 -8.34 -6.28
N ARG A 274 -19.55 -8.80 -5.68
CA ARG A 274 -18.41 -7.95 -5.32
C ARG A 274 -17.87 -7.23 -6.55
N LEU A 275 -17.71 -7.92 -7.67
CA LEU A 275 -17.14 -7.36 -8.91
C LEU A 275 -18.10 -6.45 -9.70
N LEU A 276 -19.42 -6.58 -9.51
CA LEU A 276 -20.44 -5.81 -10.24
C LEU A 276 -20.76 -4.46 -9.57
N LYS A 277 -20.45 -4.28 -8.29
CA LYS A 277 -20.71 -3.03 -7.56
C LYS A 277 -19.50 -2.11 -7.62
N SER A 278 -19.75 -0.80 -7.57
CA SER A 278 -18.70 0.22 -7.59
C SER A 278 -17.80 0.12 -6.35
N PRO A 279 -16.47 0.06 -6.51
CA PRO A 279 -15.55 0.12 -5.37
C PRO A 279 -15.44 1.55 -4.84
N LYS A 280 -14.89 1.69 -3.62
CA LYS A 280 -14.30 2.94 -3.13
C LYS A 280 -12.82 2.95 -3.53
N PHE A 281 -12.31 4.08 -4.02
CA PHE A 281 -10.90 4.24 -4.35
C PHE A 281 -10.23 5.13 -3.32
N TYR A 282 -9.04 4.75 -2.88
CA TYR A 282 -8.19 5.50 -1.97
C TYR A 282 -6.81 5.71 -2.57
N PHE A 283 -6.25 6.89 -2.40
CA PHE A 283 -4.82 7.09 -2.64
C PHE A 283 -4.01 6.31 -1.60
N PHE A 284 -2.80 5.89 -1.97
CA PHE A 284 -1.93 5.09 -1.10
C PHE A 284 -1.45 5.83 0.14
N ASP A 285 -1.45 7.17 0.11
CA ASP A 285 -1.03 8.07 1.18
C ASP A 285 -1.93 9.31 1.24
N VAL A 286 -2.30 9.71 2.47
CA VAL A 286 -3.22 10.83 2.72
C VAL A 286 -2.61 12.16 2.30
N GLY A 287 -1.32 12.40 2.60
CA GLY A 287 -0.63 13.63 2.25
C GLY A 287 -0.56 13.83 0.74
N VAL A 288 -0.23 12.76 0.01
CA VAL A 288 -0.24 12.77 -1.47
C VAL A 288 -1.64 13.12 -2.00
N ARG A 289 -2.69 12.51 -1.44
CA ARG A 289 -4.08 12.84 -1.78
C ARG A 289 -4.39 14.31 -1.55
N ASN A 290 -3.95 14.87 -0.42
CA ASN A 290 -4.22 16.26 -0.06
C ASN A 290 -3.61 17.24 -1.08
N VAL A 291 -2.35 17.04 -1.46
CA VAL A 291 -1.69 17.87 -2.49
C VAL A 291 -2.39 17.75 -3.83
N VAL A 292 -2.68 16.52 -4.30
CA VAL A 292 -3.33 16.29 -5.59
C VAL A 292 -4.73 16.92 -5.62
N ALA A 293 -5.46 16.86 -4.51
CA ALA A 293 -6.78 17.50 -4.37
C ALA A 293 -6.71 19.03 -4.26
N GLY A 294 -5.51 19.62 -4.11
CA GLY A 294 -5.31 21.06 -3.93
C GLY A 294 -5.75 21.57 -2.56
N LEU A 295 -5.71 20.72 -1.54
CA LEU A 295 -6.09 21.10 -0.18
C LEU A 295 -4.95 21.82 0.55
N PRO A 296 -5.27 22.72 1.50
CA PRO A 296 -4.26 23.35 2.34
C PRO A 296 -3.49 22.30 3.15
N LEU A 297 -2.17 22.41 3.21
CA LEU A 297 -1.33 21.55 4.03
C LEU A 297 -1.05 22.22 5.39
N ASP A 298 -2.11 22.41 6.16
CA ASP A 298 -2.07 22.89 7.53
C ASP A 298 -3.18 22.23 8.36
N LYS A 299 -3.07 22.28 9.69
CA LYS A 299 -4.04 21.63 10.59
C LYS A 299 -5.45 22.24 10.55
N GLY A 300 -5.62 23.41 9.97
CA GLY A 300 -6.94 24.05 9.80
C GLY A 300 -7.88 23.22 8.91
N ILE A 301 -7.34 22.44 7.97
CA ILE A 301 -8.11 21.54 7.10
C ILE A 301 -8.92 20.51 7.90
N LEU A 302 -8.45 20.13 9.10
CA LEU A 302 -9.08 19.09 9.92
C LEU A 302 -10.47 19.49 10.42
N SER A 303 -10.77 20.79 10.46
CA SER A 303 -12.09 21.28 10.84
C SER A 303 -13.17 20.93 9.81
N THR A 304 -12.83 20.81 8.54
CA THR A 304 -13.77 20.53 7.43
C THR A 304 -13.59 19.14 6.85
N GLU A 305 -12.36 18.66 6.70
CA GLU A 305 -12.03 17.39 6.04
C GLU A 305 -11.61 16.29 7.02
N GLY A 306 -11.49 16.60 8.34
CA GLY A 306 -10.92 15.68 9.33
C GLY A 306 -11.54 14.28 9.33
N GLY A 307 -12.86 14.18 9.18
CA GLY A 307 -13.55 12.90 9.08
C GLY A 307 -13.12 12.07 7.86
N HIS A 308 -13.00 12.70 6.69
CA HIS A 308 -12.56 12.02 5.46
C HIS A 308 -11.09 11.63 5.51
N LEU A 309 -10.23 12.51 6.03
CA LEU A 309 -8.79 12.25 6.17
C LEU A 309 -8.54 11.12 7.15
N PHE A 310 -9.29 11.10 8.25
CA PHE A 310 -9.20 10.03 9.25
C PHE A 310 -9.68 8.68 8.69
N GLU A 311 -10.84 8.65 7.98
CA GLU A 311 -11.29 7.43 7.29
C GLU A 311 -10.24 6.93 6.30
N HIS A 312 -9.64 7.83 5.52
CA HIS A 312 -8.62 7.48 4.54
C HIS A 312 -7.36 6.91 5.21
N PHE A 313 -6.88 7.55 6.28
CA PHE A 313 -5.72 7.08 7.05
C PHE A 313 -5.98 5.66 7.60
N ILE A 314 -7.13 5.43 8.23
CA ILE A 314 -7.50 4.11 8.75
C ILE A 314 -7.68 3.09 7.61
N ALA A 315 -8.27 3.49 6.47
CA ALA A 315 -8.37 2.62 5.29
C ALA A 315 -7.00 2.13 4.82
N SER A 316 -6.02 3.03 4.74
CA SER A 316 -4.64 2.72 4.35
C SER A 316 -3.98 1.77 5.34
N GLU A 317 -4.08 2.07 6.65
CA GLU A 317 -3.52 1.22 7.71
C GLU A 317 -4.10 -0.20 7.65
N LEU A 318 -5.43 -0.34 7.61
CA LEU A 318 -6.10 -1.63 7.54
C LEU A 318 -5.79 -2.40 6.24
N TYR A 319 -5.75 -1.69 5.11
CA TYR A 319 -5.44 -2.29 3.80
C TYR A 319 -4.04 -2.91 3.79
N TRP A 320 -3.05 -2.17 4.27
CA TRP A 320 -1.67 -2.64 4.27
C TRP A 320 -1.44 -3.76 5.29
N ARG A 321 -2.07 -3.70 6.46
CA ARG A 321 -2.04 -4.82 7.43
C ARG A 321 -2.63 -6.09 6.83
N CYS A 322 -3.79 -6.02 6.16
CA CYS A 322 -4.34 -7.16 5.44
C CYS A 322 -3.36 -7.72 4.40
N LYS A 323 -2.64 -6.86 3.67
CA LYS A 323 -1.62 -7.29 2.70
C LYS A 323 -0.45 -8.01 3.35
N TYR A 324 0.02 -7.56 4.50
CA TYR A 324 1.12 -8.20 5.23
C TYR A 324 0.70 -9.51 5.90
N LEU A 325 -0.51 -9.59 6.43
CA LEU A 325 -1.06 -10.82 7.02
C LEU A 325 -1.39 -11.90 5.98
N GLY A 326 -1.46 -11.55 4.71
CA GLY A 326 -1.53 -12.49 3.61
C GLY A 326 -2.91 -12.66 2.97
N ARG A 327 -3.01 -13.64 2.06
CA ARG A 327 -4.15 -13.78 1.13
C ARG A 327 -5.52 -14.01 1.78
N ASN A 328 -5.54 -14.48 3.01
CA ASN A 328 -6.78 -14.79 3.72
C ASN A 328 -7.33 -13.60 4.52
N TYR A 329 -6.64 -12.45 4.45
CA TYR A 329 -7.06 -11.20 5.07
C TYR A 329 -7.46 -10.22 3.98
N ASN A 330 -8.70 -9.77 4.01
CA ASN A 330 -9.23 -8.87 2.99
C ASN A 330 -10.02 -7.73 3.63
N LEU A 331 -9.89 -6.54 3.05
CA LEU A 331 -10.63 -5.35 3.46
C LEU A 331 -11.72 -5.03 2.45
N TYR A 332 -12.95 -4.86 2.95
CA TYR A 332 -14.14 -4.50 2.19
C TYR A 332 -14.85 -3.32 2.84
N TYR A 333 -15.80 -2.73 2.14
CA TYR A 333 -16.87 -1.91 2.73
C TYR A 333 -18.19 -2.66 2.68
N PHE A 334 -19.19 -2.25 3.46
CA PHE A 334 -20.54 -2.83 3.36
C PHE A 334 -21.59 -1.76 3.10
N ARG A 335 -22.48 -2.05 2.15
CA ARG A 335 -23.68 -1.25 1.91
C ARG A 335 -24.83 -2.15 1.48
N SER A 336 -25.91 -2.18 2.27
CA SER A 336 -27.12 -2.91 1.96
C SER A 336 -28.04 -2.11 1.01
N VAL A 337 -29.03 -2.80 0.43
CA VAL A 337 -30.10 -2.15 -0.36
C VAL A 337 -30.96 -1.26 0.53
N SER A 338 -31.15 -1.63 1.79
CA SER A 338 -31.93 -0.87 2.78
C SER A 338 -31.20 0.34 3.38
N GLY A 339 -29.99 0.66 2.89
CA GLY A 339 -29.23 1.85 3.31
C GLY A 339 -28.30 1.66 4.52
N LEU A 340 -28.21 0.45 5.09
CA LEU A 340 -27.18 0.19 6.11
C LEU A 340 -25.80 0.24 5.47
N GLU A 341 -24.93 1.10 5.98
CA GLU A 341 -23.54 1.24 5.54
C GLU A 341 -22.60 1.07 6.73
N VAL A 342 -21.53 0.26 6.56
CA VAL A 342 -20.43 0.08 7.50
C VAL A 342 -19.15 0.45 6.74
N ASN A 343 -18.31 1.32 7.35
CA ASN A 343 -17.12 1.85 6.67
C ASN A 343 -16.24 0.75 6.15
N PHE A 344 -15.87 -0.21 7.01
CA PHE A 344 -15.03 -1.34 6.62
C PHE A 344 -15.55 -2.66 7.19
N VAL A 345 -15.24 -3.73 6.46
CA VAL A 345 -15.46 -5.12 6.87
C VAL A 345 -14.18 -5.89 6.59
N ILE A 346 -13.57 -6.40 7.63
CA ILE A 346 -12.35 -7.19 7.54
C ILE A 346 -12.75 -8.66 7.52
N GLU A 347 -12.36 -9.37 6.47
CA GLU A 347 -12.48 -10.82 6.37
C GLU A 347 -11.15 -11.44 6.78
N THR A 348 -11.19 -12.30 7.80
CA THR A 348 -10.05 -13.07 8.30
C THR A 348 -10.30 -14.57 8.11
N PRO A 349 -9.33 -15.45 8.32
CA PRO A 349 -9.55 -16.90 8.29
C PRO A 349 -10.63 -17.40 9.26
N ASN A 350 -10.84 -16.69 10.36
CA ASN A 350 -11.65 -17.17 11.47
C ASN A 350 -12.98 -16.42 11.67
N GLU A 351 -13.05 -15.16 11.25
CA GLU A 351 -14.20 -14.30 11.51
C GLU A 351 -14.31 -13.13 10.50
N ILE A 352 -15.46 -12.48 10.53
CA ILE A 352 -15.70 -11.23 9.80
C ILE A 352 -15.86 -10.13 10.83
N ILE A 353 -15.09 -9.05 10.71
CA ILE A 353 -15.04 -7.95 11.67
C ILE A 353 -15.54 -6.66 11.01
N PRO A 354 -16.77 -6.19 11.32
CA PRO A 354 -17.23 -4.87 10.90
C PRO A 354 -16.55 -3.78 11.73
N VAL A 355 -16.20 -2.68 11.03
CA VAL A 355 -15.49 -1.53 11.60
C VAL A 355 -16.16 -0.24 11.15
N GLU A 356 -16.52 0.61 12.10
CA GLU A 356 -17.01 1.97 11.87
C GLU A 356 -15.94 2.97 12.27
N ILE A 357 -15.85 4.09 11.54
CA ILE A 357 -14.83 5.13 11.76
C ILE A 357 -15.51 6.41 12.22
N LYS A 358 -14.96 7.02 13.27
CA LYS A 358 -15.47 8.27 13.85
C LYS A 358 -14.33 9.21 14.21
N TYR A 359 -14.20 10.33 13.51
CA TYR A 359 -13.24 11.37 13.89
C TYR A 359 -13.81 12.22 15.01
N THR A 360 -13.82 11.67 16.23
CA THR A 360 -14.34 12.32 17.44
C THR A 360 -13.60 11.80 18.67
N THR A 361 -13.58 12.61 19.72
CA THR A 361 -13.12 12.22 21.06
C THR A 361 -14.26 11.78 21.96
N ASN A 362 -15.52 11.97 21.53
CA ASN A 362 -16.73 11.64 22.29
C ASN A 362 -17.48 10.52 21.56
N ILE A 363 -17.51 9.35 22.15
CA ILE A 363 -18.18 8.14 21.64
C ILE A 363 -19.42 7.87 22.52
N SER A 364 -20.45 7.31 21.91
CA SER A 364 -21.68 6.93 22.57
C SER A 364 -22.13 5.51 22.21
N PRO A 365 -22.97 4.85 23.01
CA PRO A 365 -23.53 3.53 22.67
C PRO A 365 -24.25 3.52 21.33
N ASN A 366 -24.81 4.64 20.86
CA ASN A 366 -25.46 4.76 19.56
C ASN A 366 -24.52 4.52 18.38
N ASP A 367 -23.23 4.74 18.54
CA ASP A 367 -22.23 4.52 17.51
C ASP A 367 -22.03 3.04 17.19
N ALA A 368 -22.47 2.13 18.09
CA ALA A 368 -22.48 0.68 17.86
C ALA A 368 -23.64 0.20 16.94
N ASN A 369 -24.68 1.01 16.74
CA ASN A 369 -25.93 0.54 16.10
C ASN A 369 -25.75 -0.03 14.71
N LYS A 370 -24.88 0.53 13.89
CA LYS A 370 -24.61 0.02 12.53
C LYS A 370 -23.92 -1.33 12.57
N ILE A 371 -22.95 -1.47 13.48
CA ILE A 371 -22.18 -2.69 13.66
C ILE A 371 -23.06 -3.80 14.19
N GLU A 372 -23.89 -3.54 15.19
CA GLU A 372 -24.84 -4.52 15.72
C GLU A 372 -25.85 -5.00 14.65
N LYS A 373 -26.37 -4.09 13.82
CA LYS A 373 -27.20 -4.46 12.67
C LYS A 373 -26.45 -5.36 11.69
N PHE A 374 -25.16 -5.09 11.44
CA PHE A 374 -24.35 -5.93 10.57
C PHE A 374 -24.12 -7.32 11.19
N ILE A 375 -23.79 -7.40 12.47
CA ILE A 375 -23.58 -8.67 13.21
C ILE A 375 -24.85 -9.53 13.13
N ASN A 376 -26.02 -8.93 13.29
CA ASN A 376 -27.31 -9.65 13.17
C ASN A 376 -27.59 -10.18 11.75
N LEU A 377 -26.98 -9.60 10.70
CA LEU A 377 -27.12 -10.06 9.31
C LEU A 377 -26.13 -11.19 8.95
N PHE A 378 -25.02 -11.30 9.66
CA PHE A 378 -23.92 -12.21 9.33
C PHE A 378 -23.45 -12.99 10.57
N SER A 379 -23.82 -14.26 10.67
CA SER A 379 -23.51 -15.13 11.81
C SER A 379 -22.01 -15.36 12.04
N SER A 380 -21.16 -15.13 11.03
CA SER A 380 -19.70 -15.17 11.11
C SER A 380 -19.09 -13.90 11.73
N ALA A 381 -19.86 -12.83 11.88
CA ALA A 381 -19.45 -11.63 12.61
C ALA A 381 -19.87 -11.77 14.07
N LYS A 382 -18.92 -11.90 14.99
CA LYS A 382 -19.19 -12.08 16.43
C LYS A 382 -18.90 -10.83 17.25
N ARG A 383 -18.05 -9.96 16.74
CA ARG A 383 -17.61 -8.70 17.35
C ARG A 383 -17.37 -7.64 16.28
N GLY A 384 -17.32 -6.39 16.69
CA GLY A 384 -16.96 -5.29 15.81
C GLY A 384 -16.35 -4.13 16.57
N PHE A 385 -15.83 -3.16 15.84
CA PHE A 385 -15.09 -2.05 16.43
C PHE A 385 -15.57 -0.69 15.89
N VAL A 386 -15.57 0.28 16.79
CA VAL A 386 -15.62 1.71 16.42
C VAL A 386 -14.23 2.29 16.64
N ILE A 387 -13.55 2.71 15.58
CA ILE A 387 -12.24 3.36 15.67
C ILE A 387 -12.44 4.86 15.77
N ALA A 388 -11.89 5.47 16.83
CA ALA A 388 -12.07 6.89 17.11
C ALA A 388 -10.79 7.55 17.65
N ASN A 389 -10.80 8.87 17.78
CA ASN A 389 -9.71 9.64 18.40
C ASN A 389 -9.85 9.67 19.94
N ILE A 390 -9.95 8.49 20.54
CA ILE A 390 -10.07 8.28 21.99
C ILE A 390 -8.78 7.70 22.56
N LYS A 391 -8.53 7.93 23.85
CA LYS A 391 -7.32 7.46 24.53
C LYS A 391 -7.49 6.11 25.22
N ARG A 392 -8.72 5.71 25.52
CA ARG A 392 -9.06 4.47 26.23
C ARG A 392 -10.16 3.73 25.51
N GLU A 393 -10.14 2.42 25.61
CA GLU A 393 -11.20 1.55 25.13
C GLU A 393 -12.52 1.79 25.87
N GLU A 394 -13.64 1.74 25.15
CA GLU A 394 -14.98 1.87 25.73
C GLU A 394 -15.90 0.79 25.17
N GLN A 395 -16.52 0.00 26.06
CA GLN A 395 -17.50 -1.02 25.64
C GLN A 395 -18.82 -0.32 25.31
N LEU A 396 -19.20 -0.31 24.03
CA LEU A 396 -20.42 0.37 23.56
C LEU A 396 -21.65 -0.53 23.63
N SER A 397 -21.46 -1.86 23.41
CA SER A 397 -22.50 -2.87 23.53
C SER A 397 -21.85 -4.22 23.83
N LYS A 398 -22.65 -5.29 23.93
CA LYS A 398 -22.14 -6.64 24.19
C LYS A 398 -21.06 -7.07 23.16
N ASN A 399 -21.22 -6.65 21.89
CA ASN A 399 -20.38 -7.13 20.80
C ASN A 399 -19.51 -6.04 20.18
N VAL A 400 -19.62 -4.78 20.62
CA VAL A 400 -18.93 -3.64 19.99
C VAL A 400 -18.06 -2.91 20.99
N LEU A 401 -16.77 -2.82 20.67
CA LEU A 401 -15.76 -2.09 21.39
C LEU A 401 -15.34 -0.84 20.61
N ALA A 402 -15.33 0.32 21.27
CA ALA A 402 -14.67 1.51 20.76
C ALA A 402 -13.19 1.46 21.15
N VAL A 403 -12.31 1.76 20.18
CA VAL A 403 -10.86 1.72 20.35
C VAL A 403 -10.23 2.98 19.80
N GLY A 404 -9.10 3.38 20.36
CA GLY A 404 -8.29 4.43 19.79
C GLY A 404 -7.63 3.99 18.47
N TRP A 405 -7.47 4.92 17.55
CA TRP A 405 -6.80 4.65 16.26
C TRP A 405 -5.39 4.05 16.40
N HIS A 406 -4.74 4.28 17.52
CA HIS A 406 -3.42 3.75 17.86
C HIS A 406 -3.44 2.27 18.31
N GLN A 407 -4.59 1.66 18.39
CA GLN A 407 -4.80 0.26 18.81
C GLN A 407 -5.25 -0.67 17.67
N ILE A 408 -5.13 -0.22 16.43
CA ILE A 408 -5.47 -1.02 15.23
C ILE A 408 -4.60 -2.25 15.09
#